data_1bf6c6fe344bacd553d395695c18c2eb
#
_entry.id   1bf6c6fe344bacd553d395695c18c2eb
#
_cell.length_a   1.000
_cell.length_b   1.000
_cell.length_c   1.000
_cell.angle_alpha   90.00
_cell.angle_beta   90.00
_cell.angle_gamma   90.00
#
_symmetry.space_group_name_H-M   'P 1'
#
loop_
_entity.id
_entity.type
_entity.pdbx_description
1 polymer ?
#
loop_
_entity_poly.entity_id
_entity_poly.type
_entity_poly.pdbx_seq_one_letter_code
_entity_poly.pdbx_strand_id
1 'polypeptide(L)'
;MKTEMGKNIEALMKKWADYCHRKWPKSIFVKDGAFPCYEDQQTKILFIGRELYGKKNDGDGLVINYWNERAGMDNLGVFQSRLLYLAYGISKGQCTEAHWKKMQCATELDCRFATEEFSYAFMNASKLLNVDGTQIGDVFYDFINDKTNQDFFIREIELLNPDIIVSGNLGDIGFMAKLEESGKVKQSAKHLNNQNRFNYLFEGKIPWIDTWHFSAHKAHFEGFYQPVCEAAAIFLGKEQGTTD
;
A
#
# COMPACT_ATOMS: atom_id res chain seq x y z
N MET A 1 12.65 -6.12 20.48
CA MET A 1 13.12 -7.28 19.64
C MET A 1 12.31 -7.25 18.35
N LYS A 2 12.93 -7.51 17.19
CA LYS A 2 12.15 -7.69 15.94
C LYS A 2 11.29 -8.94 16.04
N THR A 3 10.05 -8.86 15.60
CA THR A 3 9.14 -10.01 15.50
C THR A 3 9.66 -11.04 14.49
N GLU A 4 9.10 -12.22 14.48
CA GLU A 4 9.45 -13.26 13.50
C GLU A 4 9.10 -12.82 12.07
N MET A 5 7.95 -12.18 11.87
CA MET A 5 7.57 -11.55 10.60
C MET A 5 8.63 -10.53 10.15
N GLY A 6 9.04 -9.64 11.04
CA GLY A 6 10.04 -8.61 10.73
C GLY A 6 11.40 -9.20 10.30
N LYS A 7 11.85 -10.30 10.95
CA LYS A 7 13.07 -11.01 10.56
C LYS A 7 12.95 -11.66 9.17
N ASN A 8 11.79 -12.27 8.89
CA ASN A 8 11.53 -12.94 7.61
C ASN A 8 11.47 -11.94 6.46
N ILE A 9 10.84 -10.77 6.67
CA ILE A 9 10.79 -9.67 5.69
C ILE A 9 12.21 -9.13 5.45
N GLU A 10 13.00 -8.91 6.49
CA GLU A 10 14.38 -8.43 6.33
C GLU A 10 15.24 -9.42 5.53
N ALA A 11 15.09 -10.72 5.78
CA ALA A 11 15.78 -11.76 5.02
C ALA A 11 15.34 -11.80 3.56
N LEU A 12 14.04 -11.60 3.28
CA LEU A 12 13.48 -11.50 1.94
C LEU A 12 14.07 -10.28 1.22
N MET A 13 14.02 -9.09 1.86
CA MET A 13 14.51 -7.83 1.30
C MET A 13 16.00 -7.91 0.94
N LYS A 14 16.81 -8.58 1.77
CA LYS A 14 18.22 -8.80 1.47
C LYS A 14 18.41 -9.61 0.18
N LYS A 15 17.70 -10.74 0.05
CA LYS A 15 17.79 -11.59 -1.14
C LYS A 15 17.30 -10.83 -2.39
N TRP A 16 16.24 -10.07 -2.25
CA TRP A 16 15.67 -9.29 -3.35
C TRP A 16 16.63 -8.16 -3.78
N ALA A 17 17.20 -7.42 -2.81
CA ALA A 17 18.21 -6.41 -3.10
C ALA A 17 19.43 -7.00 -3.83
N ASP A 18 19.96 -8.15 -3.37
CA ASP A 18 21.07 -8.85 -4.02
C ASP A 18 20.74 -9.25 -5.47
N TYR A 19 19.50 -9.66 -5.73
CA TYR A 19 19.04 -9.93 -7.09
C TYR A 19 18.99 -8.65 -7.94
N CYS A 20 18.38 -7.58 -7.42
CA CYS A 20 18.24 -6.32 -8.12
C CYS A 20 19.57 -5.67 -8.43
N HIS A 21 20.53 -5.68 -7.49
CA HIS A 21 21.87 -5.14 -7.70
C HIS A 21 22.64 -5.84 -8.83
N ARG A 22 22.41 -7.15 -9.01
CA ARG A 22 23.01 -7.87 -10.16
C ARG A 22 22.36 -7.52 -11.48
N LYS A 23 21.03 -7.34 -11.49
CA LYS A 23 20.27 -7.11 -12.73
C LYS A 23 20.23 -5.64 -13.14
N TRP A 24 20.12 -4.76 -12.16
CA TRP A 24 20.09 -3.29 -12.35
C TRP A 24 21.15 -2.60 -11.47
N PRO A 25 22.44 -2.74 -11.79
CA PRO A 25 23.54 -2.34 -10.91
C PRO A 25 23.64 -0.82 -10.67
N LYS A 26 22.94 -0.01 -11.48
CA LYS A 26 22.90 1.46 -11.33
C LYS A 26 21.67 1.94 -10.54
N SER A 27 20.74 1.06 -10.24
CA SER A 27 19.50 1.40 -9.54
C SER A 27 19.67 1.25 -8.03
N ILE A 28 18.94 2.05 -7.29
CA ILE A 28 18.90 2.01 -5.83
C ILE A 28 17.72 1.15 -5.41
N PHE A 29 17.96 0.14 -4.60
CA PHE A 29 16.91 -0.71 -4.06
C PHE A 29 16.33 -0.08 -2.78
N VAL A 30 15.00 0.07 -2.73
CA VAL A 30 14.28 0.64 -1.60
C VAL A 30 13.55 -0.46 -0.85
N LYS A 31 13.77 -0.53 0.46
CA LYS A 31 13.06 -1.46 1.36
C LYS A 31 11.76 -0.83 1.84
N ASP A 32 10.75 -1.65 1.99
CA ASP A 32 9.47 -1.31 2.62
C ASP A 32 9.01 -2.44 3.55
N GLY A 33 7.79 -2.43 4.04
CA GLY A 33 7.29 -3.45 4.96
C GLY A 33 6.18 -2.93 5.89
N ALA A 34 6.20 -3.36 7.16
CA ALA A 34 5.17 -3.02 8.13
C ALA A 34 5.62 -1.93 9.11
N PHE A 35 4.69 -1.03 9.47
CA PHE A 35 4.87 -0.11 10.59
C PHE A 35 4.86 -0.86 11.93
N PRO A 36 5.41 -0.25 13.01
CA PRO A 36 5.29 -0.81 14.34
C PRO A 36 3.83 -1.15 14.70
N CYS A 37 3.62 -2.19 15.49
CA CYS A 37 2.29 -2.65 15.92
C CYS A 37 1.35 -3.15 14.80
N TYR A 38 1.84 -3.37 13.58
CA TYR A 38 1.04 -3.92 12.49
C TYR A 38 0.48 -5.31 12.82
N GLU A 39 1.30 -6.17 13.40
CA GLU A 39 0.91 -7.55 13.74
C GLU A 39 -0.21 -7.60 14.80
N ASP A 40 -0.30 -6.55 15.63
CA ASP A 40 -1.28 -6.44 16.72
C ASP A 40 -2.61 -5.82 16.26
N GLN A 41 -2.71 -5.38 15.01
CA GLN A 41 -3.94 -4.77 14.51
C GLN A 41 -5.06 -5.81 14.36
N GLN A 42 -6.27 -5.43 14.76
CA GLN A 42 -7.48 -6.23 14.55
C GLN A 42 -7.77 -6.45 13.05
N THR A 43 -7.42 -5.47 12.22
CA THR A 43 -7.51 -5.53 10.77
C THR A 43 -6.16 -5.13 10.19
N LYS A 44 -5.44 -6.08 9.63
CA LYS A 44 -4.13 -5.86 9.01
C LYS A 44 -4.31 -5.36 7.59
N ILE A 45 -3.99 -4.11 7.37
CA ILE A 45 -4.14 -3.44 6.08
C ILE A 45 -2.78 -3.34 5.39
N LEU A 46 -2.70 -3.80 4.15
CA LEU A 46 -1.53 -3.59 3.30
C LEU A 46 -1.86 -2.57 2.21
N PHE A 47 -1.13 -1.47 2.19
CA PHE A 47 -1.17 -0.52 1.07
C PHE A 47 -0.05 -0.80 0.07
N ILE A 48 -0.37 -0.71 -1.23
CA ILE A 48 0.61 -0.92 -2.29
C ILE A 48 0.66 0.31 -3.20
N GLY A 49 1.82 0.96 -3.21
CA GLY A 49 2.16 2.02 -4.16
C GLY A 49 2.80 1.46 -5.43
N ARG A 50 3.11 2.34 -6.38
CA ARG A 50 3.80 1.96 -7.63
C ARG A 50 5.31 1.87 -7.43
N GLU A 51 5.93 2.99 -7.10
CA GLU A 51 7.36 3.14 -6.91
C GLU A 51 7.64 4.36 -6.02
N LEU A 52 8.81 4.42 -5.42
CA LEU A 52 9.25 5.60 -4.67
C LEU A 52 9.93 6.61 -5.60
N TYR A 53 9.54 7.88 -5.48
CA TYR A 53 10.24 9.01 -6.06
C TYR A 53 11.19 9.63 -5.03
N GLY A 54 12.44 9.93 -5.42
CA GLY A 54 13.38 10.52 -4.49
C GLY A 54 14.67 10.97 -5.14
N LYS A 55 15.54 11.58 -4.34
CA LYS A 55 16.88 11.95 -4.76
C LYS A 55 17.83 10.76 -4.60
N LYS A 56 18.88 10.73 -5.41
CA LYS A 56 19.88 9.65 -5.41
C LYS A 56 20.50 9.34 -4.03
N ASN A 57 20.47 10.28 -3.11
CA ASN A 57 21.01 10.14 -1.76
C ASN A 57 20.00 9.59 -0.74
N ASP A 58 18.72 9.39 -1.14
CA ASP A 58 17.67 8.91 -0.25
C ASP A 58 17.64 7.36 -0.15
N GLY A 59 18.62 6.69 -0.78
CA GLY A 59 18.47 5.34 -1.29
C GLY A 59 18.72 4.16 -0.36
N ASP A 60 19.28 4.31 0.85
CA ASP A 60 19.56 3.16 1.73
C ASP A 60 18.56 3.01 2.90
N GLY A 61 17.53 3.86 2.94
CA GLY A 61 16.53 3.87 4.00
C GLY A 61 15.37 2.92 3.74
N LEU A 62 14.80 2.38 4.82
CA LEU A 62 13.47 1.80 4.81
C LEU A 62 12.46 2.94 4.55
N VAL A 63 11.54 2.78 3.59
CA VAL A 63 10.46 3.78 3.32
C VAL A 63 9.73 4.17 4.60
N ILE A 64 9.51 3.21 5.49
CA ILE A 64 8.90 3.39 6.79
C ILE A 64 9.74 4.29 7.70
N ASN A 65 11.08 4.16 7.71
CA ASN A 65 11.94 5.05 8.48
C ASN A 65 11.88 6.48 7.94
N TYR A 66 11.90 6.65 6.62
CA TYR A 66 11.72 7.96 5.99
C TYR A 66 10.39 8.61 6.36
N TRP A 67 9.31 7.81 6.46
CA TRP A 67 8.02 8.32 6.91
C TRP A 67 8.01 8.61 8.40
N ASN A 68 8.64 7.77 9.24
CA ASN A 68 8.78 8.02 10.67
C ASN A 68 9.64 9.25 10.98
N GLU A 69 10.71 9.48 10.24
CA GLU A 69 11.55 10.67 10.39
C GLU A 69 10.82 11.95 9.97
N ARG A 70 9.95 11.88 8.97
CA ARG A 70 9.05 12.98 8.59
C ARG A 70 7.85 13.15 9.50
N ALA A 71 7.55 12.21 10.34
CA ALA A 71 6.43 12.20 11.26
C ALA A 71 6.45 13.34 12.29
N GLY A 72 7.61 13.88 12.59
CA GLY A 72 7.75 15.07 13.42
C GLY A 72 7.67 16.40 12.65
N MET A 73 7.38 16.37 11.35
CA MET A 73 7.20 17.55 10.53
C MET A 73 5.71 17.81 10.32
N ASP A 74 5.27 19.03 10.58
CA ASP A 74 3.88 19.52 10.53
C ASP A 74 3.14 19.35 9.19
N ASN A 75 3.71 18.63 8.24
CA ASN A 75 3.15 18.41 6.89
C ASN A 75 3.36 16.97 6.43
N LEU A 76 2.43 16.08 6.78
CA LEU A 76 2.27 14.85 6.04
C LEU A 76 1.95 15.20 4.58
N GLY A 77 2.71 14.64 3.63
CA GLY A 77 2.38 14.77 2.23
C GLY A 77 0.99 14.19 1.92
N VAL A 78 0.35 14.68 0.88
CA VAL A 78 -0.99 14.23 0.45
C VAL A 78 -1.08 12.70 0.35
N PHE A 79 -0.03 12.04 -0.09
CA PHE A 79 0.04 10.60 -0.22
C PHE A 79 -0.10 9.90 1.15
N GLN A 80 0.72 10.26 2.12
CA GLN A 80 0.72 9.66 3.47
C GLN A 80 -0.59 9.94 4.21
N SER A 81 -1.09 11.17 4.13
CA SER A 81 -2.36 11.53 4.76
C SER A 81 -3.50 10.65 4.28
N ARG A 82 -3.56 10.35 2.99
CA ARG A 82 -4.62 9.50 2.42
C ARG A 82 -4.53 8.05 2.85
N LEU A 83 -3.31 7.50 2.99
CA LEU A 83 -3.14 6.16 3.56
C LEU A 83 -3.68 6.09 4.99
N LEU A 84 -3.39 7.13 5.80
CA LEU A 84 -3.92 7.23 7.15
C LEU A 84 -5.44 7.31 7.19
N TYR A 85 -6.05 8.12 6.31
CA TYR A 85 -7.49 8.25 6.24
C TYR A 85 -8.15 6.91 5.88
N LEU A 86 -7.59 6.20 4.91
CA LEU A 86 -8.07 4.88 4.53
C LEU A 86 -7.86 3.86 5.65
N ALA A 87 -6.70 3.84 6.30
CA ALA A 87 -6.43 2.95 7.42
C ALA A 87 -7.45 3.16 8.55
N TYR A 88 -7.73 4.41 8.89
CA TYR A 88 -8.77 4.76 9.87
C TYR A 88 -10.15 4.27 9.43
N GLY A 89 -10.60 4.64 8.22
CA GLY A 89 -11.92 4.28 7.73
C GLY A 89 -12.15 2.77 7.66
N ILE A 90 -11.15 2.03 7.16
CA ILE A 90 -11.21 0.57 7.06
C ILE A 90 -11.21 -0.08 8.44
N SER A 91 -10.34 0.36 9.35
CA SER A 91 -10.22 -0.21 10.70
C SER A 91 -11.46 0.04 11.53
N LYS A 92 -12.03 1.24 11.47
CA LYS A 92 -13.21 1.63 12.26
C LYS A 92 -14.54 1.33 11.58
N GLY A 93 -14.53 0.92 10.29
CA GLY A 93 -15.76 0.74 9.51
C GLY A 93 -16.54 2.04 9.29
N GLN A 94 -15.87 3.19 9.36
CA GLN A 94 -16.50 4.51 9.30
C GLN A 94 -16.22 5.19 7.95
N CYS A 95 -17.28 5.32 7.15
CA CYS A 95 -17.22 5.83 5.78
C CYS A 95 -18.03 7.13 5.62
N THR A 96 -18.06 8.00 6.64
CA THR A 96 -18.85 9.24 6.59
C THR A 96 -18.03 10.44 6.14
N GLU A 97 -18.70 11.40 5.47
CA GLU A 97 -18.06 12.66 5.07
C GLU A 97 -17.54 13.46 6.27
N ALA A 98 -18.25 13.36 7.41
CA ALA A 98 -17.81 13.99 8.65
C ALA A 98 -16.46 13.47 9.12
N HIS A 99 -16.23 12.17 9.05
CA HIS A 99 -14.92 11.57 9.36
C HIS A 99 -13.84 11.99 8.37
N TRP A 100 -14.16 12.01 7.07
CA TRP A 100 -13.24 12.52 6.06
C TRP A 100 -12.82 13.97 6.33
N LYS A 101 -13.76 14.86 6.61
CA LYS A 101 -13.49 16.26 6.95
C LYS A 101 -12.68 16.39 8.23
N LYS A 102 -13.02 15.61 9.27
CA LYS A 102 -12.25 15.59 10.52
C LYS A 102 -10.79 15.17 10.27
N MET A 103 -10.58 14.15 9.46
CA MET A 103 -9.25 13.66 9.11
C MET A 103 -8.45 14.67 8.28
N GLN A 104 -9.10 15.41 7.39
CA GLN A 104 -8.44 16.47 6.60
C GLN A 104 -7.99 17.65 7.47
N CYS A 105 -8.73 17.97 8.53
CA CYS A 105 -8.38 19.03 9.48
C CYS A 105 -7.38 18.59 10.54
N ALA A 106 -7.09 17.29 10.59
CA ALA A 106 -6.18 16.72 11.58
C ALA A 106 -4.71 16.95 11.17
N THR A 107 -4.26 18.19 11.28
CA THR A 107 -2.85 18.51 11.52
C THR A 107 -2.32 17.82 12.79
N GLU A 108 -3.20 17.25 13.59
CA GLU A 108 -3.02 16.52 14.84
C GLU A 108 -2.92 14.99 14.68
N LEU A 109 -3.09 14.44 13.49
CA LEU A 109 -2.70 13.06 13.23
C LEU A 109 -1.17 13.01 13.19
N ASP A 110 -0.61 13.20 14.36
CA ASP A 110 0.74 12.80 14.67
C ASP A 110 0.95 11.39 14.12
N CYS A 111 2.04 11.13 13.44
CA CYS A 111 2.36 9.78 12.93
C CYS A 111 2.47 8.73 14.04
N ARG A 112 2.60 9.11 15.31
CA ARG A 112 2.35 8.24 16.45
C ARG A 112 0.95 7.63 16.42
N PHE A 113 -0.06 8.36 16.01
CA PHE A 113 -1.43 7.89 15.85
C PHE A 113 -1.54 6.76 14.80
N ALA A 114 -0.80 6.91 13.70
CA ALA A 114 -0.75 5.90 12.66
C ALA A 114 0.01 4.64 13.08
N THR A 115 0.99 4.76 13.96
CA THR A 115 1.84 3.63 14.33
C THR A 115 1.31 2.81 15.50
N GLU A 116 0.45 3.37 16.32
CA GLU A 116 -0.08 2.68 17.51
C GLU A 116 -1.53 2.21 17.33
N GLU A 117 -2.42 3.09 16.87
CA GLU A 117 -3.85 2.77 16.75
C GLU A 117 -4.26 2.25 15.37
N PHE A 118 -3.60 2.70 14.29
CA PHE A 118 -3.97 2.40 12.91
C PHE A 118 -2.76 1.97 12.10
N SER A 119 -1.92 1.16 12.70
CA SER A 119 -0.74 0.65 12.00
C SER A 119 -1.13 -0.15 10.76
N TYR A 120 -0.34 0.00 9.71
CA TYR A 120 -0.52 -0.69 8.45
C TYR A 120 0.83 -1.14 7.90
N ALA A 121 0.81 -1.99 6.88
CA ALA A 121 1.97 -2.27 6.06
C ALA A 121 1.91 -1.45 4.77
N PHE A 122 3.08 -1.11 4.25
CA PHE A 122 3.20 -0.46 2.95
C PHE A 122 4.29 -1.14 2.13
N MET A 123 4.01 -1.34 0.84
CA MET A 123 5.00 -1.79 -0.12
C MET A 123 4.82 -1.09 -1.46
N ASN A 124 5.87 -1.07 -2.27
CA ASN A 124 5.82 -0.61 -3.65
C ASN A 124 5.86 -1.80 -4.63
N ALA A 125 5.16 -1.68 -5.75
CA ALA A 125 5.22 -2.66 -6.83
C ALA A 125 6.63 -2.75 -7.42
N SER A 126 7.31 -1.62 -7.61
CA SER A 126 8.75 -1.58 -7.92
C SER A 126 9.55 -1.17 -6.70
N LYS A 127 10.60 -1.92 -6.38
CA LYS A 127 11.57 -1.62 -5.31
C LYS A 127 12.72 -0.73 -5.79
N LEU A 128 12.71 -0.32 -7.04
CA LEU A 128 13.75 0.57 -7.56
C LEU A 128 13.34 2.03 -7.39
N LEU A 129 14.25 2.84 -6.87
CA LEU A 129 14.03 4.28 -6.71
C LEU A 129 13.96 4.95 -8.08
N ASN A 130 12.88 5.68 -8.34
CA ASN A 130 12.78 6.55 -9.50
C ASN A 130 13.44 7.90 -9.17
N VAL A 131 14.66 8.10 -9.66
CA VAL A 131 15.46 9.30 -9.38
C VAL A 131 14.98 10.52 -10.16
N ASP A 132 14.41 10.32 -11.33
CA ASP A 132 14.01 11.41 -12.24
C ASP A 132 12.62 11.98 -11.94
N GLY A 133 11.80 11.26 -11.18
CA GLY A 133 10.57 11.76 -10.55
C GLY A 133 9.42 12.16 -11.47
N THR A 134 9.56 12.05 -12.78
CA THR A 134 8.61 12.66 -13.72
C THR A 134 7.75 11.68 -14.50
N GLN A 135 8.23 10.48 -14.78
CA GLN A 135 7.48 9.46 -15.53
C GLN A 135 7.91 8.06 -15.13
N ILE A 136 6.97 7.10 -15.25
CA ILE A 136 7.26 5.69 -15.17
C ILE A 136 8.23 5.35 -16.30
N GLY A 137 9.48 5.03 -15.97
CA GLY A 137 10.51 4.73 -16.95
C GLY A 137 10.54 3.26 -17.37
N ASP A 138 11.31 2.94 -18.42
CA ASP A 138 11.48 1.57 -18.92
C ASP A 138 11.93 0.61 -17.82
N VAL A 139 12.81 1.06 -16.91
CA VAL A 139 13.28 0.27 -15.78
C VAL A 139 12.15 -0.19 -14.86
N PHE A 140 11.11 0.63 -14.67
CA PHE A 140 9.94 0.23 -13.91
C PHE A 140 9.20 -0.92 -14.61
N TYR A 141 8.96 -0.80 -15.92
CA TYR A 141 8.28 -1.86 -16.69
C TYR A 141 9.12 -3.13 -16.76
N ASP A 142 10.43 -3.02 -16.93
CA ASP A 142 11.34 -4.17 -16.86
C ASP A 142 11.27 -4.86 -15.50
N PHE A 143 11.16 -4.08 -14.42
CA PHE A 143 11.07 -4.61 -13.07
C PHE A 143 9.75 -5.37 -12.84
N ILE A 144 8.60 -4.76 -13.16
CA ILE A 144 7.29 -5.38 -12.90
C ILE A 144 6.99 -6.56 -13.84
N ASN A 145 7.64 -6.62 -15.02
CA ASN A 145 7.54 -7.74 -15.95
C ASN A 145 8.50 -8.90 -15.61
N ASP A 146 9.44 -8.68 -14.71
CA ASP A 146 10.39 -9.70 -14.29
C ASP A 146 9.74 -10.73 -13.36
N LYS A 147 9.75 -11.99 -13.76
CA LYS A 147 9.12 -13.08 -13.01
C LYS A 147 9.68 -13.24 -11.59
N THR A 148 10.99 -13.09 -11.44
CA THR A 148 11.65 -13.21 -10.13
C THR A 148 11.20 -12.09 -9.18
N ASN A 149 11.03 -10.86 -9.69
CA ASN A 149 10.48 -9.76 -8.89
C ASN A 149 9.03 -10.00 -8.51
N GLN A 150 8.21 -10.55 -9.42
CA GLN A 150 6.83 -10.93 -9.10
C GLN A 150 6.78 -11.98 -7.99
N ASP A 151 7.67 -12.99 -8.03
CA ASP A 151 7.75 -14.01 -7.00
C ASP A 151 8.19 -13.43 -5.63
N PHE A 152 9.15 -12.50 -5.61
CA PHE A 152 9.52 -11.77 -4.40
C PHE A 152 8.36 -10.90 -3.87
N PHE A 153 7.67 -10.21 -4.76
CA PHE A 153 6.52 -9.37 -4.42
C PHE A 153 5.38 -10.19 -3.78
N ILE A 154 5.03 -11.32 -4.39
CA ILE A 154 4.05 -12.25 -3.86
C ILE A 154 4.49 -12.76 -2.48
N ARG A 155 5.76 -13.13 -2.35
CA ARG A 155 6.30 -13.62 -1.08
C ARG A 155 6.26 -12.57 0.03
N GLU A 156 6.45 -11.31 -0.28
CA GLU A 156 6.30 -10.22 0.69
C GLU A 156 4.86 -10.11 1.20
N ILE A 157 3.86 -10.17 0.30
CA ILE A 157 2.45 -10.18 0.70
C ILE A 157 2.15 -11.37 1.62
N GLU A 158 2.64 -12.57 1.26
CA GLU A 158 2.45 -13.77 2.08
C GLU A 158 3.04 -13.61 3.50
N LEU A 159 4.23 -13.00 3.63
CA LEU A 159 4.87 -12.75 4.91
C LEU A 159 4.15 -11.68 5.74
N LEU A 160 3.64 -10.64 5.11
CA LEU A 160 2.84 -9.60 5.75
C LEU A 160 1.48 -10.13 6.20
N ASN A 161 0.94 -11.14 5.53
CA ASN A 161 -0.33 -11.79 5.83
C ASN A 161 -1.46 -10.79 6.16
N PRO A 162 -1.82 -9.88 5.24
CA PRO A 162 -2.84 -8.87 5.47
C PRO A 162 -4.26 -9.48 5.45
N ASP A 163 -5.21 -8.81 6.11
CA ASP A 163 -6.64 -9.13 5.99
C ASP A 163 -7.27 -8.47 4.76
N ILE A 164 -6.67 -7.36 4.30
CA ILE A 164 -7.10 -6.62 3.11
C ILE A 164 -5.91 -5.90 2.47
N ILE A 165 -5.94 -5.82 1.13
CA ILE A 165 -4.96 -5.08 0.33
C ILE A 165 -5.66 -3.91 -0.36
N VAL A 166 -5.04 -2.73 -0.33
CA VAL A 166 -5.48 -1.55 -1.09
C VAL A 166 -4.31 -1.04 -1.91
N SER A 167 -4.46 -1.00 -3.23
CA SER A 167 -3.39 -0.53 -4.12
C SER A 167 -3.76 0.75 -4.87
N GLY A 168 -2.75 1.49 -5.23
CA GLY A 168 -2.87 2.77 -5.94
C GLY A 168 -2.60 2.63 -7.43
N ASN A 169 -3.64 2.30 -8.23
CA ASN A 169 -3.59 2.33 -9.70
C ASN A 169 -2.60 1.33 -10.32
N LEU A 170 -2.59 0.10 -9.84
CA LEU A 170 -1.75 -0.97 -10.39
C LEU A 170 -2.36 -1.61 -11.62
N GLY A 171 -3.68 -1.56 -11.77
CA GLY A 171 -4.40 -2.06 -12.95
C GLY A 171 -4.02 -1.30 -14.23
N ASP A 172 -4.00 0.03 -14.18
CA ASP A 172 -3.71 0.87 -15.36
C ASP A 172 -2.28 0.70 -15.90
N ILE A 173 -1.34 0.31 -15.05
CA ILE A 173 0.05 0.02 -15.46
C ILE A 173 0.26 -1.44 -15.89
N GLY A 174 -0.80 -2.24 -15.94
CA GLY A 174 -0.76 -3.64 -16.36
C GLY A 174 -0.17 -4.61 -15.33
N PHE A 175 0.19 -4.16 -14.12
CA PHE A 175 0.81 -5.03 -13.12
C PHE A 175 -0.17 -6.08 -12.58
N MET A 176 -1.46 -5.70 -12.39
CA MET A 176 -2.48 -6.66 -11.96
C MET A 176 -2.65 -7.82 -12.94
N ALA A 177 -2.64 -7.55 -14.27
CA ALA A 177 -2.69 -8.58 -15.27
C ALA A 177 -1.51 -9.57 -15.17
N LYS A 178 -0.30 -9.07 -14.84
CA LYS A 178 0.88 -9.93 -14.62
C LYS A 178 0.73 -10.80 -13.38
N LEU A 179 0.13 -10.30 -12.33
CA LEU A 179 -0.15 -11.09 -11.14
C LEU A 179 -1.28 -12.12 -11.38
N GLU A 180 -2.25 -11.81 -12.23
CA GLU A 180 -3.27 -12.77 -12.67
C GLU A 180 -2.66 -13.93 -13.49
N GLU A 181 -1.69 -13.64 -14.38
CA GLU A 181 -0.93 -14.66 -15.12
C GLU A 181 -0.19 -15.62 -14.16
N SER A 182 0.21 -15.17 -12.98
CA SER A 182 0.83 -16.03 -11.96
C SER A 182 -0.17 -16.99 -11.28
N GLY A 183 -1.47 -16.77 -11.45
CA GLY A 183 -2.55 -17.50 -10.77
C GLY A 183 -2.75 -17.15 -9.30
N LYS A 184 -1.94 -16.25 -8.74
CA LYS A 184 -2.03 -15.82 -7.32
C LYS A 184 -3.09 -14.75 -7.09
N VAL A 185 -3.43 -13.99 -8.12
CA VAL A 185 -4.45 -12.95 -8.08
C VAL A 185 -5.56 -13.31 -9.06
N LYS A 186 -6.80 -13.06 -8.69
CA LYS A 186 -7.97 -13.25 -9.58
C LYS A 186 -8.91 -12.08 -9.40
N GLN A 187 -9.47 -11.60 -10.49
CA GLN A 187 -10.52 -10.59 -10.43
C GLN A 187 -11.73 -11.13 -9.65
N SER A 188 -12.23 -10.34 -8.72
CA SER A 188 -13.40 -10.71 -7.93
C SER A 188 -14.67 -10.50 -8.74
N ALA A 189 -15.57 -11.49 -8.71
CA ALA A 189 -16.92 -11.36 -9.28
C ALA A 189 -17.86 -10.47 -8.45
N LYS A 190 -17.48 -10.04 -7.25
CA LYS A 190 -18.24 -9.07 -6.48
C LYS A 190 -18.17 -7.71 -7.17
N HIS A 191 -19.20 -7.41 -7.96
CA HIS A 191 -19.44 -6.06 -8.48
C HIS A 191 -19.84 -5.15 -7.32
N LEU A 192 -18.87 -4.42 -6.80
CA LEU A 192 -19.18 -3.27 -5.98
C LEU A 192 -19.55 -2.16 -6.96
N ASN A 193 -20.72 -1.55 -6.79
CA ASN A 193 -21.36 -0.55 -7.69
C ASN A 193 -20.54 0.73 -7.92
N ASN A 194 -19.24 0.62 -8.16
CA ASN A 194 -18.38 1.77 -8.25
C ASN A 194 -17.54 1.76 -9.52
N GLN A 195 -17.87 2.66 -10.42
CA GLN A 195 -17.40 2.77 -11.80
C GLN A 195 -15.87 2.90 -11.98
N ASN A 196 -15.09 3.01 -10.91
CA ASN A 196 -13.69 3.37 -11.00
C ASN A 196 -12.76 2.44 -10.18
N ARG A 197 -13.16 1.16 -9.93
CA ARG A 197 -12.36 0.27 -9.11
C ARG A 197 -12.42 -1.16 -9.59
N PHE A 198 -11.26 -1.76 -9.55
CA PHE A 198 -11.10 -3.17 -9.77
C PHE A 198 -10.94 -3.87 -8.42
N ASN A 199 -11.68 -4.95 -8.22
CA ASN A 199 -11.58 -5.79 -7.04
C ASN A 199 -10.99 -7.13 -7.43
N TYR A 200 -10.04 -7.58 -6.63
CA TYR A 200 -9.35 -8.84 -6.83
C TYR A 200 -9.37 -9.65 -5.53
N LEU A 201 -8.98 -10.90 -5.63
CA LEU A 201 -8.68 -11.78 -4.50
C LEU A 201 -7.26 -12.30 -4.65
N PHE A 202 -6.44 -12.10 -3.63
CA PHE A 202 -5.13 -12.73 -3.54
C PHE A 202 -5.30 -14.13 -2.96
N GLU A 203 -4.79 -15.15 -3.66
CA GLU A 203 -4.94 -16.57 -3.33
C GLU A 203 -6.41 -17.01 -3.09
N GLY A 204 -7.36 -16.33 -3.71
CA GLY A 204 -8.79 -16.61 -3.57
C GLY A 204 -9.39 -16.23 -2.21
N LYS A 205 -8.64 -15.59 -1.32
CA LYS A 205 -9.03 -15.33 0.07
C LYS A 205 -8.93 -13.85 0.45
N ILE A 206 -7.78 -13.23 0.24
CA ILE A 206 -7.53 -11.87 0.73
C ILE A 206 -8.09 -10.87 -0.27
N PRO A 207 -9.08 -10.04 0.13
CA PRO A 207 -9.63 -9.02 -0.74
C PRO A 207 -8.56 -7.97 -1.09
N TRP A 208 -8.55 -7.58 -2.36
CA TRP A 208 -7.65 -6.58 -2.90
C TRP A 208 -8.43 -5.54 -3.69
N ILE A 209 -8.40 -4.30 -3.24
CA ILE A 209 -9.05 -3.16 -3.88
C ILE A 209 -7.99 -2.34 -4.60
N ASP A 210 -8.02 -2.29 -5.95
CA ASP A 210 -7.19 -1.36 -6.71
C ASP A 210 -7.97 -0.09 -6.98
N THR A 211 -7.47 1.05 -6.47
CA THR A 211 -8.12 2.35 -6.52
C THR A 211 -7.26 3.37 -7.28
N TRP A 212 -7.65 4.63 -7.29
CA TRP A 212 -6.83 5.71 -7.82
C TRP A 212 -5.49 5.80 -7.09
N HIS A 213 -4.47 6.28 -7.79
CA HIS A 213 -3.19 6.57 -7.15
C HIS A 213 -3.37 7.50 -5.95
N PHE A 214 -2.75 7.17 -4.82
CA PHE A 214 -2.96 7.87 -3.55
C PHE A 214 -2.65 9.38 -3.59
N SER A 215 -1.88 9.87 -4.57
CA SER A 215 -1.65 11.31 -4.81
C SER A 215 -2.53 11.91 -5.93
N ALA A 216 -3.49 11.16 -6.47
CA ALA A 216 -4.32 11.66 -7.59
C ALA A 216 -5.16 12.89 -7.17
N HIS A 217 -5.27 13.87 -8.06
CA HIS A 217 -6.07 15.09 -7.81
C HIS A 217 -7.57 14.80 -7.60
N LYS A 218 -8.08 13.68 -8.13
CA LYS A 218 -9.47 13.24 -8.00
C LYS A 218 -9.75 12.49 -6.69
N ALA A 219 -8.77 12.37 -5.80
CA ALA A 219 -8.96 11.66 -4.55
C ALA A 219 -9.67 12.57 -3.54
N HIS A 220 -11.00 12.56 -3.59
CA HIS A 220 -11.93 13.22 -2.67
C HIS A 220 -12.82 12.17 -2.00
N PHE A 221 -13.72 12.62 -1.13
CA PHE A 221 -14.58 11.74 -0.34
C PHE A 221 -15.34 10.72 -1.21
N GLU A 222 -16.21 11.19 -2.11
CA GLU A 222 -17.08 10.34 -2.93
C GLU A 222 -16.34 9.50 -3.98
N GLY A 223 -15.27 10.03 -4.55
CA GLY A 223 -14.53 9.36 -5.64
C GLY A 223 -13.37 8.48 -5.17
N PHE A 224 -12.99 8.54 -3.89
CA PHE A 224 -11.82 7.83 -3.39
C PHE A 224 -12.06 7.18 -2.02
N TYR A 225 -12.30 7.99 -0.96
CA TYR A 225 -12.34 7.49 0.41
C TYR A 225 -13.54 6.58 0.67
N GLN A 226 -14.74 7.13 0.51
CA GLN A 226 -15.99 6.43 0.78
C GLN A 226 -16.05 5.08 0.05
N PRO A 227 -15.84 5.03 -1.24
CA PRO A 227 -16.01 3.79 -1.97
C PRO A 227 -14.95 2.72 -1.62
N VAL A 228 -13.72 3.08 -1.21
CA VAL A 228 -12.73 2.11 -0.73
C VAL A 228 -13.15 1.56 0.63
N CYS A 229 -13.58 2.42 1.54
CA CYS A 229 -14.03 2.00 2.87
C CYS A 229 -15.29 1.14 2.81
N GLU A 230 -16.27 1.48 1.95
CA GLU A 230 -17.48 0.67 1.72
C GLU A 230 -17.12 -0.72 1.15
N ALA A 231 -16.25 -0.76 0.15
CA ALA A 231 -15.78 -2.01 -0.40
C ALA A 231 -15.08 -2.87 0.66
N ALA A 232 -14.22 -2.25 1.46
CA ALA A 232 -13.52 -2.94 2.54
C ALA A 232 -14.50 -3.48 3.59
N ALA A 233 -15.52 -2.70 3.98
CA ALA A 233 -16.54 -3.15 4.93
C ALA A 233 -17.30 -4.38 4.42
N ILE A 234 -17.70 -4.37 3.14
CA ILE A 234 -18.37 -5.51 2.51
C ILE A 234 -17.48 -6.76 2.48
N PHE A 235 -16.21 -6.61 2.14
CA PHE A 235 -15.27 -7.73 2.06
C PHE A 235 -14.95 -8.31 3.44
N LEU A 236 -14.81 -7.43 4.45
CA LEU A 236 -14.47 -7.83 5.82
C LEU A 236 -15.69 -8.26 6.64
N GLY A 237 -16.89 -8.24 6.06
CA GLY A 237 -18.14 -8.57 6.78
C GLY A 237 -18.46 -7.61 7.92
N LYS A 238 -17.97 -6.36 7.86
CA LYS A 238 -18.30 -5.32 8.83
C LYS A 238 -19.60 -4.67 8.40
N GLU A 239 -20.61 -4.71 9.27
CA GLU A 239 -21.83 -3.94 9.06
C GLU A 239 -21.48 -2.45 8.99
N GLN A 240 -21.99 -1.77 7.95
CA GLN A 240 -21.92 -0.32 7.92
C GLN A 240 -22.78 0.17 9.09
N GLY A 241 -22.15 0.76 10.11
CA GLY A 241 -22.88 1.41 11.17
C GLY A 241 -23.80 2.47 10.54
N THR A 242 -25.09 2.19 10.52
CA THR A 242 -26.12 3.19 10.27
C THR A 242 -26.00 4.19 11.42
N THR A 243 -25.32 5.29 11.17
CA THR A 243 -25.36 6.44 12.08
C THR A 243 -26.70 7.12 11.89
N ASP A 244 -27.60 6.92 12.88
CA ASP A 244 -28.74 7.81 13.13
C ASP A 244 -28.24 9.26 13.39
#